data_7ed4415f193385375bbd4271fb796604
#
_entry.id   7ed4415f193385375bbd4271fb796604
#
_cell.length_a   1.000
_cell.length_b   1.000
_cell.length_c   1.000
_cell.angle_alpha   90.00
_cell.angle_beta   90.00
_cell.angle_gamma   90.00
#
_symmetry.space_group_name_H-M   'P 1'
#
loop_
_entity.id
_entity.type
_entity.pdbx_description
1 polymer ?
#
loop_
_entity_poly.entity_id
_entity_poly.type
_entity_poly.pdbx_seq_one_letter_code
_entity_poly.pdbx_strand_id
1 'polypeptide(L)'
;MTVAARKRAGAARTRATRERVVTAAAPLFVARGYLDTTMAELAAAAGVAVQTLYLAFGSKAAVLAAVWDAAGPERPPGWTEALAAAPDGPAALARHVDLTTAAVERRHPLDAVLRAAAADPEPAELLATARAAAFDAHARAVDELAEHPGFTVDMSLQRATDVLATLLAPETYGLLVVQQGWTTPDWAEWALRHLVADLFPG
;
A
#
# COMPACT_ATOMS: atom_id res chain seq x y z
N MET A 1 -13.61 -16.21 -38.00
CA MET A 1 -12.93 -15.67 -36.80
C MET A 1 -11.51 -16.21 -36.77
N THR A 2 -10.50 -15.36 -36.88
CA THR A 2 -9.10 -15.76 -36.89
C THR A 2 -8.65 -16.26 -35.50
N VAL A 3 -7.63 -17.13 -35.44
CA VAL A 3 -7.03 -17.67 -34.21
C VAL A 3 -6.63 -16.53 -33.24
N ALA A 4 -6.13 -15.42 -33.78
CA ALA A 4 -5.78 -14.23 -33.01
C ALA A 4 -7.00 -13.57 -32.32
N ALA A 5 -8.16 -13.52 -32.96
CA ALA A 5 -9.40 -12.98 -32.39
C ALA A 5 -9.92 -13.87 -31.24
N ARG A 6 -9.83 -15.18 -31.37
CA ARG A 6 -10.19 -16.16 -30.32
C ARG A 6 -9.28 -16.02 -29.07
N LYS A 7 -7.96 -15.86 -29.28
CA LYS A 7 -6.98 -15.68 -28.20
C LYS A 7 -7.21 -14.37 -27.46
N ARG A 8 -7.48 -13.27 -28.17
CA ARG A 8 -7.83 -11.97 -27.55
C ARG A 8 -9.13 -12.03 -26.75
N ALA A 9 -10.18 -12.67 -27.29
CA ALA A 9 -11.45 -12.83 -26.58
C ALA A 9 -11.31 -13.71 -25.33
N GLY A 10 -10.47 -14.76 -25.36
CA GLY A 10 -10.14 -15.59 -24.20
C GLY A 10 -9.43 -14.79 -23.12
N ALA A 11 -8.37 -14.04 -23.49
CA ALA A 11 -7.63 -13.18 -22.56
C ALA A 11 -8.51 -12.10 -21.91
N ALA A 12 -9.39 -11.45 -22.69
CA ALA A 12 -10.32 -10.45 -22.18
C ALA A 12 -11.30 -11.06 -21.17
N ARG A 13 -11.81 -12.28 -21.42
CA ARG A 13 -12.70 -12.99 -20.50
C ARG A 13 -12.01 -13.38 -19.21
N THR A 14 -10.76 -13.85 -19.28
CA THR A 14 -9.95 -14.17 -18.10
C THR A 14 -9.70 -12.92 -17.25
N ARG A 15 -9.37 -11.79 -17.88
CA ARG A 15 -9.17 -10.51 -17.18
C ARG A 15 -10.46 -10.04 -16.49
N ALA A 16 -11.58 -10.04 -17.17
CA ALA A 16 -12.87 -9.68 -16.59
C ALA A 16 -13.26 -10.59 -15.40
N THR A 17 -12.95 -11.89 -15.49
CA THR A 17 -13.15 -12.82 -14.37
C THR A 17 -12.25 -12.47 -13.18
N ARG A 18 -10.96 -12.17 -13.41
CA ARG A 18 -10.04 -11.77 -12.34
C ARG A 18 -10.50 -10.47 -11.66
N GLU A 19 -10.89 -9.46 -12.43
CA GLU A 19 -11.43 -8.18 -11.91
C GLU A 19 -12.67 -8.40 -11.02
N ARG A 20 -13.62 -9.24 -11.46
CA ARG A 20 -14.81 -9.57 -10.64
C ARG A 20 -14.45 -10.26 -9.35
N VAL A 21 -13.51 -11.21 -9.38
CA VAL A 21 -13.04 -11.92 -8.17
C VAL A 21 -12.39 -10.95 -7.20
N VAL A 22 -11.48 -10.09 -7.67
CA VAL A 22 -10.78 -9.10 -6.84
C VAL A 22 -11.78 -8.15 -6.18
N THR A 23 -12.75 -7.63 -6.93
CA THR A 23 -13.78 -6.73 -6.42
C THR A 23 -14.63 -7.40 -5.33
N ALA A 24 -15.00 -8.67 -5.53
CA ALA A 24 -15.82 -9.41 -4.56
C ALA A 24 -15.01 -9.89 -3.34
N ALA A 25 -13.73 -10.18 -3.51
CA ALA A 25 -12.86 -10.72 -2.45
C ALA A 25 -12.44 -9.66 -1.42
N ALA A 26 -12.19 -8.42 -1.86
CA ALA A 26 -11.72 -7.35 -0.99
C ALA A 26 -12.60 -7.16 0.26
N PRO A 27 -13.92 -6.93 0.16
CA PRO A 27 -14.78 -6.77 1.33
C PRO A 27 -14.88 -8.03 2.20
N LEU A 28 -14.76 -9.24 1.61
CA LEU A 28 -14.77 -10.48 2.37
C LEU A 28 -13.54 -10.63 3.24
N PHE A 29 -12.36 -10.37 2.69
CA PHE A 29 -11.12 -10.40 3.46
C PHE A 29 -11.11 -9.37 4.58
N VAL A 30 -11.59 -8.15 4.31
CA VAL A 30 -11.66 -7.10 5.34
C VAL A 30 -12.66 -7.45 6.45
N ALA A 31 -13.83 -8.00 6.10
CA ALA A 31 -14.88 -8.29 7.07
C ALA A 31 -14.63 -9.55 7.91
N ARG A 32 -13.99 -10.58 7.32
CA ARG A 32 -13.85 -11.91 7.94
C ARG A 32 -12.40 -12.32 8.23
N GLY A 33 -11.45 -11.58 7.68
CA GLY A 33 -10.05 -11.96 7.71
C GLY A 33 -9.67 -13.00 6.65
N TYR A 34 -8.37 -13.22 6.50
CA TYR A 34 -7.83 -14.19 5.56
C TYR A 34 -8.12 -15.64 5.97
N LEU A 35 -7.93 -15.97 7.26
CA LEU A 35 -8.03 -17.36 7.73
C LEU A 35 -9.46 -17.91 7.57
N ASP A 36 -10.46 -17.13 7.91
CA ASP A 36 -11.87 -17.55 7.90
C ASP A 36 -12.55 -17.38 6.54
N THR A 37 -11.82 -16.92 5.51
CA THR A 37 -12.32 -16.82 4.15
C THR A 37 -11.86 -18.02 3.33
N THR A 38 -12.81 -18.70 2.66
CA THR A 38 -12.54 -19.89 1.83
C THR A 38 -12.62 -19.57 0.33
N MET A 39 -11.93 -20.38 -0.48
CA MET A 39 -12.02 -20.28 -1.95
C MET A 39 -13.46 -20.49 -2.47
N ALA A 40 -14.28 -21.29 -1.77
CA ALA A 40 -15.68 -21.50 -2.14
C ALA A 40 -16.51 -20.22 -1.94
N GLU A 41 -16.32 -19.51 -0.82
CA GLU A 41 -16.99 -18.23 -0.54
C GLU A 41 -16.55 -17.13 -1.49
N LEU A 42 -15.26 -17.05 -1.82
CA LEU A 42 -14.73 -16.12 -2.80
C LEU A 42 -15.34 -16.35 -4.19
N ALA A 43 -15.45 -17.63 -4.60
CA ALA A 43 -16.06 -18.01 -5.87
C ALA A 43 -17.55 -17.67 -5.90
N ALA A 44 -18.28 -17.98 -4.82
CA ALA A 44 -19.71 -17.67 -4.68
C ALA A 44 -19.96 -16.15 -4.76
N ALA A 45 -19.19 -15.34 -4.01
CA ALA A 45 -19.30 -13.89 -4.03
C ALA A 45 -18.98 -13.27 -5.39
N ALA A 46 -18.03 -13.85 -6.14
CA ALA A 46 -17.67 -13.41 -7.48
C ALA A 46 -18.63 -13.95 -8.57
N GLY A 47 -19.55 -14.84 -8.24
CA GLY A 47 -20.45 -15.50 -9.21
C GLY A 47 -19.68 -16.36 -10.23
N VAL A 48 -18.66 -17.10 -9.76
CA VAL A 48 -17.87 -18.03 -10.61
C VAL A 48 -17.83 -19.42 -9.99
N ALA A 49 -17.57 -20.44 -10.81
CA ALA A 49 -17.31 -21.78 -10.28
C ALA A 49 -15.97 -21.81 -9.52
N VAL A 50 -15.89 -22.58 -8.43
CA VAL A 50 -14.67 -22.74 -7.62
C VAL A 50 -13.49 -23.20 -8.48
N GLN A 51 -13.72 -24.13 -9.41
CA GLN A 51 -12.69 -24.58 -10.36
C GLN A 51 -12.16 -23.43 -11.24
N THR A 52 -13.03 -22.50 -11.65
CA THR A 52 -12.63 -21.31 -12.42
C THR A 52 -11.75 -20.40 -11.59
N LEU A 53 -12.05 -20.24 -10.31
CA LEU A 53 -11.24 -19.46 -9.38
C LEU A 53 -9.84 -20.06 -9.20
N TYR A 54 -9.75 -21.40 -8.99
CA TYR A 54 -8.45 -22.09 -8.91
C TYR A 54 -7.65 -21.98 -10.20
N LEU A 55 -8.29 -22.09 -11.37
CA LEU A 55 -7.62 -21.91 -12.66
C LEU A 55 -7.11 -20.49 -12.88
N ALA A 56 -7.79 -19.48 -12.32
CA ALA A 56 -7.41 -18.08 -12.48
C ALA A 56 -6.31 -17.61 -11.50
N PHE A 57 -6.27 -18.15 -10.29
CA PHE A 57 -5.39 -17.64 -9.21
C PHE A 57 -4.50 -18.73 -8.59
N GLY A 58 -4.89 -19.98 -8.59
CA GLY A 58 -4.14 -21.08 -7.98
C GLY A 58 -4.34 -21.21 -6.47
N SER A 59 -4.20 -20.12 -5.68
CA SER A 59 -4.32 -20.14 -4.22
C SER A 59 -5.17 -18.98 -3.69
N LYS A 60 -5.58 -19.07 -2.41
CA LYS A 60 -6.23 -17.98 -1.67
C LYS A 60 -5.28 -16.80 -1.49
N ALA A 61 -4.02 -17.07 -1.24
CA ALA A 61 -2.99 -16.04 -1.11
C ALA A 61 -2.79 -15.27 -2.42
N ALA A 62 -2.83 -15.95 -3.58
CA ALA A 62 -2.77 -15.26 -4.87
C ALA A 62 -4.01 -14.38 -5.16
N VAL A 63 -5.18 -14.74 -4.61
CA VAL A 63 -6.35 -13.84 -4.62
C VAL A 63 -6.09 -12.62 -3.75
N LEU A 64 -5.57 -12.81 -2.52
CA LEU A 64 -5.23 -11.71 -1.61
C LEU A 64 -4.18 -10.79 -2.22
N ALA A 65 -3.13 -11.33 -2.85
CA ALA A 65 -2.13 -10.56 -3.57
C ALA A 65 -2.75 -9.70 -4.68
N ALA A 66 -3.66 -10.26 -5.47
CA ALA A 66 -4.36 -9.51 -6.52
C ALA A 66 -5.30 -8.42 -5.95
N VAL A 67 -5.90 -8.63 -4.78
CA VAL A 67 -6.67 -7.61 -4.05
C VAL A 67 -5.76 -6.49 -3.56
N TRP A 68 -4.59 -6.84 -3.04
CA TRP A 68 -3.57 -5.88 -2.62
C TRP A 68 -3.09 -5.00 -3.79
N ASP A 69 -2.77 -5.62 -4.93
CA ASP A 69 -2.35 -4.90 -6.14
C ASP A 69 -3.45 -3.95 -6.66
N ALA A 70 -4.71 -4.39 -6.59
CA ALA A 70 -5.85 -3.59 -7.02
C ALA A 70 -6.15 -2.38 -6.12
N ALA A 71 -5.64 -2.34 -4.90
CA ALA A 71 -5.70 -1.16 -4.03
C ALA A 71 -4.87 0.01 -4.60
N GLY A 72 -4.17 -0.21 -5.71
CA GLY A 72 -3.42 0.78 -6.46
C GLY A 72 -1.98 0.95 -5.99
N PRO A 73 -1.17 1.68 -6.76
CA PRO A 73 0.21 1.93 -6.40
C PRO A 73 0.30 2.73 -5.11
N GLU A 74 1.38 2.53 -4.39
CA GLU A 74 1.67 3.28 -3.18
C GLU A 74 1.93 4.76 -3.49
N ARG A 75 2.58 5.02 -4.61
CA ARG A 75 2.89 6.37 -5.11
C ARG A 75 2.47 6.52 -6.57
N PRO A 76 1.97 7.71 -6.98
CA PRO A 76 1.69 8.00 -8.38
C PRO A 76 2.99 8.09 -9.20
N PRO A 77 2.96 7.86 -10.52
CA PRO A 77 4.11 8.14 -11.38
C PRO A 77 4.58 9.60 -11.24
N GLY A 78 5.88 9.84 -11.27
CA GLY A 78 6.47 11.19 -11.18
C GLY A 78 6.43 11.82 -9.79
N TRP A 79 6.20 11.04 -8.74
CA TRP A 79 6.11 11.58 -7.39
C TRP A 79 7.44 12.14 -6.86
N THR A 80 8.58 11.57 -7.22
CA THR A 80 9.92 12.07 -6.86
C THR A 80 10.22 13.40 -7.54
N GLU A 81 9.92 13.52 -8.82
CA GLU A 81 10.03 14.76 -9.57
C GLU A 81 9.14 15.87 -8.96
N ALA A 82 7.97 15.49 -8.43
CA ALA A 82 7.12 16.44 -7.74
C ALA A 82 7.70 16.90 -6.38
N LEU A 83 8.47 16.06 -5.68
CA LEU A 83 9.22 16.47 -4.49
C LEU A 83 10.36 17.43 -4.86
N ALA A 84 11.18 17.05 -5.84
CA ALA A 84 12.29 17.88 -6.32
C ALA A 84 11.84 19.27 -6.81
N ALA A 85 10.65 19.36 -7.42
CA ALA A 85 10.05 20.62 -7.89
C ALA A 85 9.33 21.44 -6.81
N ALA A 86 9.37 21.02 -5.55
CA ALA A 86 8.77 21.79 -4.46
C ALA A 86 9.54 23.09 -4.19
N PRO A 87 8.88 24.16 -3.68
CA PRO A 87 9.53 25.45 -3.46
C PRO A 87 10.63 25.41 -2.38
N ASP A 88 10.51 24.50 -1.45
CA ASP A 88 11.45 24.29 -0.33
C ASP A 88 11.33 22.87 0.25
N GLY A 89 12.25 22.51 1.14
CA GLY A 89 12.28 21.19 1.77
C GLY A 89 11.04 20.86 2.61
N PRO A 90 10.55 21.76 3.48
CA PRO A 90 9.29 21.54 4.18
C PRO A 90 8.08 21.29 3.27
N ALA A 91 7.98 21.99 2.14
CA ALA A 91 6.90 21.77 1.17
C ALA A 91 7.07 20.43 0.43
N ALA A 92 8.29 20.01 0.12
CA ALA A 92 8.57 18.68 -0.42
C ALA A 92 8.17 17.58 0.56
N LEU A 93 8.54 17.74 1.83
CA LEU A 93 8.18 16.83 2.91
C LEU A 93 6.66 16.75 3.10
N ALA A 94 5.95 17.88 3.09
CA ALA A 94 4.48 17.90 3.17
C ALA A 94 3.84 17.08 2.05
N ARG A 95 4.30 17.21 0.81
CA ARG A 95 3.83 16.39 -0.31
C ARG A 95 4.06 14.89 -0.09
N HIS A 96 5.23 14.53 0.45
CA HIS A 96 5.52 13.12 0.76
C HIS A 96 4.59 12.58 1.86
N VAL A 97 4.35 13.36 2.90
CA VAL A 97 3.40 13.01 3.98
C VAL A 97 1.99 12.81 3.41
N ASP A 98 1.49 13.74 2.59
CA ASP A 98 0.17 13.64 1.98
C ASP A 98 0.01 12.38 1.12
N LEU A 99 1.00 12.09 0.27
CA LEU A 99 1.01 10.88 -0.56
C LEU A 99 1.03 9.61 0.28
N THR A 100 1.83 9.61 1.37
CA THR A 100 1.95 8.45 2.25
C THR A 100 0.68 8.22 3.04
N THR A 101 0.14 9.25 3.67
CA THR A 101 -1.07 9.14 4.51
C THR A 101 -2.28 8.71 3.69
N ALA A 102 -2.45 9.24 2.48
CA ALA A 102 -3.50 8.79 1.55
C ALA A 102 -3.33 7.31 1.14
N ALA A 103 -2.10 6.84 0.91
CA ALA A 103 -1.83 5.45 0.59
C ALA A 103 -2.08 4.52 1.78
N VAL A 104 -1.65 4.91 2.97
CA VAL A 104 -1.87 4.15 4.22
C VAL A 104 -3.36 4.06 4.53
N GLU A 105 -4.10 5.16 4.53
CA GLU A 105 -5.55 5.18 4.76
C GLU A 105 -6.27 4.20 3.83
N ARG A 106 -6.00 4.27 2.54
CA ARG A 106 -6.62 3.41 1.53
C ARG A 106 -6.32 1.94 1.73
N ARG A 107 -5.10 1.60 2.15
CA ARG A 107 -4.61 0.21 2.24
C ARG A 107 -4.72 -0.39 3.64
N HIS A 108 -4.90 0.43 4.67
CA HIS A 108 -4.88 -0.02 6.06
C HIS A 108 -5.79 -1.22 6.36
N PRO A 109 -7.04 -1.31 5.85
CA PRO A 109 -7.88 -2.48 6.09
C PRO A 109 -7.28 -3.79 5.54
N LEU A 110 -6.62 -3.73 4.37
CA LEU A 110 -5.95 -4.89 3.77
C LEU A 110 -4.61 -5.19 4.44
N ASP A 111 -3.88 -4.16 4.88
CA ASP A 111 -2.65 -4.32 5.66
C ASP A 111 -2.92 -5.06 6.98
N ALA A 112 -4.02 -4.75 7.65
CA ALA A 112 -4.46 -5.47 8.85
C ALA A 112 -4.76 -6.96 8.56
N VAL A 113 -5.39 -7.26 7.40
CA VAL A 113 -5.63 -8.64 6.95
C VAL A 113 -4.31 -9.37 6.67
N LEU A 114 -3.37 -8.73 5.98
CA LEU A 114 -2.04 -9.31 5.70
C LEU A 114 -1.26 -9.61 6.98
N ARG A 115 -1.25 -8.67 7.93
CA ARG A 115 -0.58 -8.88 9.22
C ARG A 115 -1.18 -10.05 10.00
N ALA A 116 -2.50 -10.14 10.05
CA ALA A 116 -3.18 -11.25 10.72
C ALA A 116 -2.94 -12.60 10.03
N ALA A 117 -2.69 -12.58 8.72
CA ALA A 117 -2.40 -13.77 7.90
C ALA A 117 -0.91 -14.16 7.87
N ALA A 118 -0.01 -13.37 8.47
CA ALA A 118 1.44 -13.55 8.34
C ALA A 118 2.01 -14.80 9.03
N ALA A 119 1.18 -15.63 9.66
CA ALA A 119 1.54 -16.98 10.07
C ALA A 119 1.67 -17.93 8.86
N ASP A 120 0.99 -17.65 7.74
CA ASP A 120 1.09 -18.39 6.50
C ASP A 120 2.23 -17.81 5.63
N PRO A 121 3.07 -18.66 5.00
CA PRO A 121 4.25 -18.19 4.27
C PRO A 121 3.95 -17.21 3.11
N GLU A 122 2.94 -17.50 2.27
CA GLU A 122 2.62 -16.65 1.11
C GLU A 122 2.14 -15.24 1.50
N PRO A 123 1.18 -15.05 2.46
CA PRO A 123 0.85 -13.74 2.99
C PRO A 123 2.01 -13.04 3.71
N ALA A 124 2.87 -13.78 4.42
CA ALA A 124 4.05 -13.21 5.08
C ALA A 124 5.04 -12.63 4.06
N GLU A 125 5.29 -13.32 2.95
CA GLU A 125 6.15 -12.83 1.86
C GLU A 125 5.54 -11.58 1.19
N LEU A 126 4.22 -11.58 0.95
CA LEU A 126 3.53 -10.40 0.42
C LEU A 126 3.66 -9.19 1.35
N LEU A 127 3.47 -9.40 2.66
CA LEU A 127 3.64 -8.35 3.67
C LEU A 127 5.09 -7.82 3.69
N ALA A 128 6.08 -8.71 3.67
CA ALA A 128 7.49 -8.33 3.65
C ALA A 128 7.83 -7.51 2.39
N THR A 129 7.33 -7.93 1.22
CA THR A 129 7.51 -7.20 -0.05
C THR A 129 6.86 -5.82 0.00
N ALA A 130 5.64 -5.72 0.53
CA ALA A 130 4.95 -4.44 0.68
C ALA A 130 5.70 -3.48 1.62
N ARG A 131 6.23 -3.98 2.73
CA ARG A 131 7.04 -3.20 3.68
C ARG A 131 8.35 -2.73 3.07
N ALA A 132 9.05 -3.60 2.35
CA ALA A 132 10.27 -3.22 1.64
C ALA A 132 10.00 -2.11 0.61
N ALA A 133 8.95 -2.22 -0.18
CA ALA A 133 8.56 -1.20 -1.15
C ALA A 133 8.21 0.15 -0.50
N ALA A 134 7.52 0.13 0.65
CA ALA A 134 7.24 1.34 1.43
C ALA A 134 8.52 1.98 1.97
N PHE A 135 9.44 1.18 2.52
CA PHE A 135 10.72 1.66 3.02
C PHE A 135 11.58 2.28 1.90
N ASP A 136 11.66 1.62 0.74
CA ASP A 136 12.36 2.13 -0.44
C ASP A 136 11.75 3.46 -0.94
N ALA A 137 10.43 3.63 -0.83
CA ALA A 137 9.79 4.89 -1.16
C ALA A 137 10.19 6.02 -0.18
N HIS A 138 10.30 5.72 1.12
CA HIS A 138 10.80 6.68 2.10
C HIS A 138 12.28 7.02 1.86
N ALA A 139 13.13 6.05 1.54
CA ALA A 139 14.53 6.28 1.23
C ALA A 139 14.69 7.24 0.03
N ARG A 140 13.96 6.96 -1.06
CA ARG A 140 13.97 7.87 -2.23
C ARG A 140 13.44 9.28 -1.90
N ALA A 141 12.44 9.38 -1.03
CA ALA A 141 11.98 10.69 -0.58
C ALA A 141 13.07 11.44 0.20
N VAL A 142 13.79 10.74 1.09
CA VAL A 142 14.89 11.34 1.86
C VAL A 142 16.02 11.78 0.94
N ASP A 143 16.37 11.01 -0.11
CA ASP A 143 17.37 11.42 -1.10
C ASP A 143 16.97 12.75 -1.78
N GLU A 144 15.70 12.89 -2.20
CA GLU A 144 15.20 14.16 -2.78
C GLU A 144 15.16 15.30 -1.75
N LEU A 145 14.73 15.02 -0.51
CA LEU A 145 14.67 16.01 0.56
C LEU A 145 16.06 16.56 0.95
N ALA A 146 17.09 15.72 0.88
CA ALA A 146 18.46 16.10 1.19
C ALA A 146 19.07 17.07 0.19
N GLU A 147 18.53 17.15 -1.02
CA GLU A 147 18.94 18.15 -2.04
C GLU A 147 18.37 19.56 -1.75
N HIS A 148 17.36 19.67 -0.89
CA HIS A 148 16.78 20.97 -0.52
C HIS A 148 17.61 21.70 0.54
N PRO A 149 17.77 23.03 0.42
CA PRO A 149 18.46 23.84 1.45
C PRO A 149 17.80 23.68 2.83
N GLY A 150 18.63 23.62 3.86
CA GLY A 150 18.17 23.52 5.26
C GLY A 150 17.91 22.09 5.73
N PHE A 151 18.17 21.07 4.92
CA PHE A 151 18.13 19.69 5.39
C PHE A 151 19.20 19.48 6.47
N THR A 152 18.85 18.77 7.53
CA THR A 152 19.72 18.57 8.71
C THR A 152 21.03 17.87 8.35
N VAL A 153 22.12 18.31 8.95
CA VAL A 153 23.44 17.65 8.86
C VAL A 153 23.73 16.72 10.06
N ASP A 154 22.85 16.75 11.07
CA ASP A 154 23.04 16.02 12.33
C ASP A 154 22.49 14.59 12.26
N MET A 155 21.89 14.22 11.13
CA MET A 155 21.25 12.91 10.93
C MET A 155 21.69 12.29 9.61
N SER A 156 22.02 10.98 9.61
CA SER A 156 22.26 10.25 8.37
C SER A 156 20.98 10.06 7.58
N LEU A 157 21.09 9.93 6.24
CA LEU A 157 19.93 9.63 5.37
C LEU A 157 19.19 8.36 5.80
N GLN A 158 19.93 7.33 6.23
CA GLN A 158 19.34 6.10 6.76
C GLN A 158 18.46 6.39 8.00
N ARG A 159 18.97 7.20 8.95
CA ARG A 159 18.20 7.53 10.14
C ARG A 159 16.99 8.43 9.82
N ALA A 160 17.10 9.34 8.87
CA ALA A 160 15.99 10.12 8.38
C ALA A 160 14.90 9.20 7.75
N THR A 161 15.32 8.19 6.96
CA THR A 161 14.43 7.17 6.41
C THR A 161 13.73 6.37 7.51
N ASP A 162 14.46 5.93 8.55
CA ASP A 162 13.89 5.18 9.68
C ASP A 162 12.82 6.01 10.43
N VAL A 163 13.06 7.31 10.61
CA VAL A 163 12.10 8.22 11.25
C VAL A 163 10.84 8.39 10.40
N LEU A 164 10.99 8.65 9.09
CA LEU A 164 9.85 8.71 8.17
C LEU A 164 9.04 7.40 8.21
N ALA A 165 9.73 6.27 8.03
CA ALA A 165 9.11 4.95 7.99
C ALA A 165 8.36 4.62 9.30
N THR A 166 8.83 5.12 10.45
CA THR A 166 8.20 4.91 11.75
C THR A 166 6.96 5.80 11.95
N LEU A 167 7.09 7.10 11.69
CA LEU A 167 5.99 8.05 11.92
C LEU A 167 4.85 7.86 10.92
N LEU A 168 5.16 7.44 9.69
CA LEU A 168 4.21 7.24 8.60
C LEU A 168 3.83 5.75 8.39
N ALA A 169 4.17 4.87 9.35
CA ALA A 169 3.85 3.46 9.28
C ALA A 169 2.33 3.18 9.34
N PRO A 170 1.84 2.13 8.66
CA PRO A 170 0.47 1.64 8.85
C PRO A 170 0.16 1.25 10.31
N GLU A 171 1.15 0.84 11.08
CA GLU A 171 1.05 0.54 12.51
C GLU A 171 0.77 1.81 13.32
N THR A 172 1.46 2.91 13.04
CA THR A 172 1.25 4.23 13.69
C THR A 172 -0.14 4.76 13.36
N TYR A 173 -0.58 4.63 12.10
CA TYR A 173 -1.96 4.92 11.69
C TYR A 173 -2.97 4.08 12.48
N GLY A 174 -2.76 2.78 12.55
CA GLY A 174 -3.62 1.85 13.29
C GLY A 174 -3.75 2.22 14.77
N LEU A 175 -2.64 2.65 15.38
CA LEU A 175 -2.63 3.07 16.78
C LEU A 175 -3.37 4.41 16.97
N LEU A 176 -2.99 5.45 16.23
CA LEU A 176 -3.50 6.80 16.47
C LEU A 176 -4.91 7.00 15.90
N VAL A 177 -5.14 6.59 14.64
CA VAL A 177 -6.42 6.84 13.97
C VAL A 177 -7.46 5.79 14.37
N VAL A 178 -7.13 4.48 14.28
CA VAL A 178 -8.12 3.44 14.48
C VAL A 178 -8.41 3.19 15.97
N GLN A 179 -7.37 3.16 16.83
CA GLN A 179 -7.55 2.85 18.25
C GLN A 179 -7.79 4.08 19.11
N GLN A 180 -7.08 5.20 18.86
CA GLN A 180 -7.19 6.44 19.66
C GLN A 180 -8.21 7.43 19.10
N GLY A 181 -8.76 7.18 17.90
CA GLY A 181 -9.84 7.99 17.32
C GLY A 181 -9.37 9.32 16.70
N TRP A 182 -8.10 9.46 16.37
CA TRP A 182 -7.63 10.61 15.59
C TRP A 182 -8.22 10.58 14.19
N THR A 183 -8.28 11.73 13.54
CA THR A 183 -8.55 11.75 12.10
C THR A 183 -7.26 11.53 11.29
N THR A 184 -7.37 11.07 10.04
CA THR A 184 -6.21 10.97 9.14
C THR A 184 -5.48 12.31 8.98
N PRO A 185 -6.18 13.46 8.83
CA PRO A 185 -5.54 14.78 8.82
C PRO A 185 -4.78 15.12 10.12
N ASP A 186 -5.32 14.81 11.31
CA ASP A 186 -4.63 15.06 12.58
C ASP A 186 -3.32 14.29 12.68
N TRP A 187 -3.33 13.01 12.24
CA TRP A 187 -2.13 12.20 12.18
C TRP A 187 -1.11 12.77 11.18
N ALA A 188 -1.55 13.15 9.98
CA ALA A 188 -0.69 13.74 8.96
C ALA A 188 -0.03 15.04 9.44
N GLU A 189 -0.80 15.95 10.05
CA GLU A 189 -0.30 17.20 10.61
C GLU A 189 0.69 16.97 11.75
N TRP A 190 0.37 16.03 12.65
CA TRP A 190 1.26 15.66 13.75
C TRP A 190 2.59 15.09 13.21
N ALA A 191 2.55 14.15 12.28
CA ALA A 191 3.74 13.56 11.68
C ALA A 191 4.58 14.62 10.95
N LEU A 192 3.93 15.44 10.11
CA LEU A 192 4.62 16.50 9.36
C LEU A 192 5.36 17.48 10.31
N ARG A 193 4.70 17.94 11.37
CA ARG A 193 5.30 18.86 12.33
C ARG A 193 6.58 18.29 12.97
N HIS A 194 6.56 17.00 13.38
CA HIS A 194 7.72 16.34 13.96
C HIS A 194 8.82 16.13 12.93
N LEU A 195 8.46 15.71 11.74
CA LEU A 195 9.41 15.50 10.65
C LEU A 195 10.06 16.80 10.18
N VAL A 196 9.32 17.92 10.13
CA VAL A 196 9.91 19.24 9.82
C VAL A 196 10.91 19.66 10.91
N ALA A 197 10.56 19.48 12.18
CA ALA A 197 11.44 19.82 13.29
C ALA A 197 12.75 19.01 13.29
N ASP A 198 12.69 17.74 12.87
CA ASP A 198 13.84 16.84 12.84
C ASP A 198 14.71 17.02 11.58
N LEU A 199 14.08 17.24 10.41
CA LEU A 199 14.77 17.22 9.12
C LEU A 199 15.10 18.59 8.57
N PHE A 200 14.39 19.64 9.02
CA PHE A 200 14.59 21.04 8.63
C PHE A 200 14.53 21.94 9.88
N PRO A 201 15.48 21.81 10.80
CA PRO A 201 15.41 22.44 12.13
C PRO A 201 15.56 23.99 12.13
N GLY A 202 15.65 24.66 10.99
CA GLY A 202 15.63 26.12 10.85
C GLY A 202 16.95 26.81 11.24
#